data_9aa18a13bd7b118ecdf0f179ba88d897
#
_entry.id   9aa18a13bd7b118ecdf0f179ba88d897
#
_cell.length_a   1.000
_cell.length_b   1.000
_cell.length_c   1.000
_cell.angle_alpha   90.00
_cell.angle_beta   90.00
_cell.angle_gamma   90.00
#
_symmetry.space_group_name_H-M   'P 1'
#
loop_
_entity.id
_entity.type
_entity.pdbx_description
1 polymer ?
#
loop_
_entity_poly.entity_id
_entity_poly.type
_entity_poly.pdbx_seq_one_letter_code
_entity_poly.pdbx_strand_id
1 'polypeptide(L)'
;MSLINTEIKPFKTTAFHNGKFGPVSDADLKGKWSVVVFYPADFTFVCPTELGDLADEYESFKKIGVEVYAVSTDTHFTHKAWHDASDTIKKIQYPMLGDPTGTITRNFDVMIEEEGLALRGTFCLLYTSPSPRD
;
A
#
# COMPACT_ATOMS: atom_id res chain seq x y z
N MET A 1 7.68 -7.99 15.78
CA MET A 1 8.26 -9.06 14.95
C MET A 1 9.00 -8.46 13.76
N SER A 2 10.14 -9.03 13.43
CA SER A 2 10.92 -8.54 12.28
C SER A 2 10.52 -9.27 11.01
N LEU A 3 10.43 -8.51 9.91
CA LEU A 3 10.14 -9.08 8.60
C LEU A 3 11.38 -9.12 7.70
N ILE A 4 12.54 -8.83 8.26
CA ILE A 4 13.80 -8.89 7.51
C ILE A 4 14.06 -10.33 7.09
N ASN A 5 14.37 -10.53 5.82
CA ASN A 5 14.62 -11.86 5.23
C ASN A 5 13.40 -12.78 5.24
N THR A 6 12.20 -12.19 5.38
CA THR A 6 10.95 -12.95 5.32
C THR A 6 10.36 -12.79 3.92
N GLU A 7 9.85 -13.88 3.36
CA GLU A 7 9.17 -13.81 2.08
C GLU A 7 7.86 -13.04 2.21
N ILE A 8 7.48 -12.35 1.16
CA ILE A 8 6.18 -11.71 1.09
C ILE A 8 5.12 -12.80 0.97
N LYS A 9 4.17 -12.81 1.90
CA LYS A 9 3.09 -13.78 1.85
C LYS A 9 2.11 -13.45 0.73
N PRO A 10 1.51 -14.45 0.10
CA PRO A 10 0.58 -14.21 -1.00
C PRO A 10 -0.60 -13.34 -0.60
N PHE A 11 -1.00 -12.45 -1.50
CA PHE A 11 -2.22 -11.69 -1.34
C PHE A 11 -2.76 -11.31 -2.71
N LYS A 12 -4.05 -10.96 -2.74
CA LYS A 12 -4.68 -10.44 -3.93
C LYS A 12 -5.79 -9.50 -3.48
N THR A 13 -5.84 -8.31 -4.06
CA THR A 13 -6.84 -7.34 -3.67
C THR A 13 -7.19 -6.43 -4.84
N THR A 14 -8.15 -5.53 -4.62
CA THR A 14 -8.52 -4.51 -5.58
C THR A 14 -7.98 -3.17 -5.09
N ALA A 15 -7.40 -2.41 -6.01
CA ALA A 15 -6.82 -1.10 -5.72
C ALA A 15 -7.51 -0.02 -6.54
N PHE A 16 -7.43 1.22 -6.04
CA PHE A 16 -7.77 2.39 -6.81
C PHE A 16 -6.47 3.00 -7.32
N HIS A 17 -6.36 3.15 -8.64
CA HIS A 17 -5.13 3.63 -9.25
C HIS A 17 -5.45 4.39 -10.53
N ASN A 18 -5.03 5.65 -10.60
CA ASN A 18 -5.21 6.50 -11.79
C ASN A 18 -6.66 6.56 -12.27
N GLY A 19 -7.58 6.70 -11.33
CA GLY A 19 -9.00 6.85 -11.63
C GLY A 19 -9.72 5.54 -11.93
N LYS A 20 -9.07 4.41 -11.79
CA LYS A 20 -9.64 3.10 -12.11
C LYS A 20 -9.44 2.12 -10.98
N PHE A 21 -10.33 1.12 -10.91
CA PHE A 21 -10.15 -0.02 -10.03
C PHE A 21 -9.45 -1.13 -10.80
N GLY A 22 -8.55 -1.82 -10.14
CA GLY A 22 -7.86 -2.94 -10.76
C GLY A 22 -7.24 -3.87 -9.72
N PRO A 23 -6.91 -5.10 -10.14
CA PRO A 23 -6.32 -6.08 -9.21
C PRO A 23 -4.85 -5.79 -8.94
N VAL A 24 -4.43 -6.05 -7.69
CA VAL A 24 -3.02 -6.00 -7.30
C VAL A 24 -2.76 -7.23 -6.45
N SER A 25 -1.63 -7.87 -6.66
CA SER A 25 -1.23 -9.04 -5.90
C SER A 25 0.26 -8.98 -5.56
N ASP A 26 0.70 -9.94 -4.73
CA ASP A 26 2.11 -10.04 -4.40
C ASP A 26 2.97 -10.22 -5.64
N ALA A 27 2.45 -10.83 -6.69
CA ALA A 27 3.19 -11.01 -7.94
C ALA A 27 3.58 -9.68 -8.58
N ASP A 28 2.81 -8.63 -8.36
CA ASP A 28 3.13 -7.32 -8.92
C ASP A 28 4.37 -6.69 -8.29
N LEU A 29 4.76 -7.17 -7.11
CA LEU A 29 5.92 -6.65 -6.40
C LEU A 29 7.22 -7.38 -6.77
N LYS A 30 7.11 -8.50 -7.47
CA LYS A 30 8.29 -9.31 -7.80
C LYS A 30 9.28 -8.56 -8.69
N GLY A 31 10.55 -8.71 -8.36
CA GLY A 31 11.64 -8.23 -9.21
C GLY A 31 11.90 -6.74 -9.13
N LYS A 32 11.26 -6.03 -8.22
CA LYS A 32 11.48 -4.59 -8.10
C LYS A 32 11.35 -4.13 -6.66
N TRP A 33 11.94 -2.98 -6.39
CA TRP A 33 11.82 -2.34 -5.09
C TRP A 33 10.43 -1.74 -4.94
N SER A 34 9.85 -1.87 -3.76
CA SER A 34 8.52 -1.34 -3.46
C SER A 34 8.53 -0.67 -2.09
N VAL A 35 7.80 0.43 -1.99
CA VAL A 35 7.52 1.08 -0.70
C VAL A 35 6.05 0.83 -0.41
N VAL A 36 5.76 0.14 0.68
CA VAL A 36 4.39 -0.16 1.08
C VAL A 36 4.10 0.61 2.37
N VAL A 37 3.12 1.49 2.31
CA VAL A 37 2.77 2.36 3.43
C VAL A 37 1.42 1.94 3.98
N PHE A 38 1.40 1.58 5.26
CA PHE A 38 0.16 1.24 5.96
C PHE A 38 -0.30 2.43 6.78
N TYR A 39 -1.60 2.67 6.81
CA TYR A 39 -2.21 3.73 7.61
C TYR A 39 -3.56 3.25 8.11
N PRO A 40 -4.05 3.82 9.23
CA PRO A 40 -5.25 3.29 9.88
C PRO A 40 -6.53 3.37 9.05
N ALA A 41 -6.83 4.52 8.45
CA ALA A 41 -8.09 4.68 7.76
C ALA A 41 -8.11 5.91 6.87
N ASP A 42 -8.94 5.84 5.83
CA ASP A 42 -9.25 6.98 4.98
C ASP A 42 -10.05 8.01 5.78
N PHE A 43 -10.10 9.24 5.28
CA PHE A 43 -10.89 10.33 5.87
C PHE A 43 -10.47 10.69 7.30
N THR A 44 -9.15 10.62 7.57
CA THR A 44 -8.58 11.07 8.84
C THR A 44 -7.73 12.30 8.61
N PHE A 45 -7.45 13.08 9.69
CA PHE A 45 -6.73 14.34 9.55
C PHE A 45 -5.23 14.20 9.43
N VAL A 46 -4.66 13.16 10.00
CA VAL A 46 -3.19 13.02 10.08
C VAL A 46 -2.60 12.32 8.86
N CYS A 47 -3.25 11.26 8.41
CA CYS A 47 -2.75 10.46 7.30
C CYS A 47 -2.58 11.21 5.98
N PRO A 48 -3.45 12.18 5.62
CA PRO A 48 -3.31 12.86 4.33
C PRO A 48 -1.95 13.53 4.12
N THR A 49 -1.36 14.08 5.18
CA THR A 49 -0.08 14.76 5.06
C THR A 49 1.02 13.80 4.60
N GLU A 50 1.10 12.63 5.24
CA GLU A 50 2.11 11.62 4.91
C GLU A 50 1.90 11.08 3.50
N LEU A 51 0.65 10.77 3.15
CA LEU A 51 0.33 10.23 1.84
C LEU A 51 0.56 11.28 0.74
N GLY A 52 0.28 12.53 1.04
CA GLY A 52 0.51 13.63 0.11
C GLY A 52 1.99 13.87 -0.14
N ASP A 53 2.81 13.76 0.91
CA ASP A 53 4.26 13.88 0.77
C ASP A 53 4.80 12.80 -0.15
N LEU A 54 4.31 11.56 0.00
CA LEU A 54 4.70 10.48 -0.90
C LEU A 54 4.24 10.74 -2.33
N ALA A 55 3.07 11.34 -2.49
CA ALA A 55 2.56 11.68 -3.81
C ALA A 55 3.47 12.70 -4.50
N ASP A 56 3.97 13.67 -3.74
CA ASP A 56 4.88 14.68 -4.27
C ASP A 56 6.21 14.06 -4.70
N GLU A 57 6.65 12.98 -4.04
CA GLU A 57 7.91 12.31 -4.35
C GLU A 57 7.76 11.12 -5.30
N TYR A 58 6.55 10.82 -5.73
CA TYR A 58 6.28 9.61 -6.50
C TYR A 58 7.09 9.53 -7.80
N GLU A 59 7.20 10.63 -8.52
CA GLU A 59 7.98 10.64 -9.77
C GLU A 59 9.44 10.33 -9.51
N SER A 60 9.99 10.80 -8.39
CA SER A 60 11.38 10.50 -8.02
C SER A 60 11.57 9.02 -7.76
N PHE A 61 10.62 8.38 -7.06
CA PHE A 61 10.67 6.95 -6.82
C PHE A 61 10.60 6.16 -8.12
N LYS A 62 9.72 6.55 -9.02
CA LYS A 62 9.59 5.84 -10.31
C LYS A 62 10.85 5.94 -11.15
N LYS A 63 11.52 7.07 -11.10
CA LYS A 63 12.76 7.26 -11.87
C LYS A 63 13.86 6.27 -11.46
N ILE A 64 13.86 5.84 -10.21
CA ILE A 64 14.85 4.87 -9.74
C ILE A 64 14.28 3.46 -9.67
N GLY A 65 13.12 3.23 -10.27
CA GLY A 65 12.55 1.88 -10.36
C GLY A 65 11.81 1.41 -9.13
N VAL A 66 11.36 2.33 -8.28
CA VAL A 66 10.65 1.99 -7.05
C VAL A 66 9.17 2.30 -7.23
N GLU A 67 8.30 1.34 -6.90
CA GLU A 67 6.86 1.55 -6.89
C GLU A 67 6.38 1.80 -5.46
N VAL A 68 5.31 2.57 -5.32
CA VAL A 68 4.75 2.92 -4.02
C VAL A 68 3.32 2.38 -3.94
N TYR A 69 2.98 1.79 -2.80
CA TYR A 69 1.63 1.28 -2.54
C TYR A 69 1.16 1.78 -1.19
N ALA A 70 -0.06 2.27 -1.10
CA ALA A 70 -0.69 2.62 0.17
C ALA A 70 -1.74 1.57 0.50
N VAL A 71 -1.83 1.18 1.76
CA VAL A 71 -2.74 0.12 2.21
C VAL A 71 -3.45 0.55 3.48
N SER A 72 -4.75 0.37 3.51
CA SER A 72 -5.54 0.45 4.74
C SER A 72 -6.64 -0.60 4.67
N THR A 73 -7.33 -0.83 5.78
CA THR A 73 -8.42 -1.81 5.82
C THR A 73 -9.71 -1.29 5.19
N ASP A 74 -9.69 -0.10 4.62
CA ASP A 74 -10.80 0.43 3.84
C ASP A 74 -10.94 -0.31 2.51
N THR A 75 -12.11 -0.18 1.88
CA THR A 75 -12.30 -0.76 0.56
C THR A 75 -11.76 0.18 -0.52
N HIS A 76 -11.61 -0.37 -1.73
CA HIS A 76 -11.20 0.44 -2.88
C HIS A 76 -12.24 1.53 -3.19
N PHE A 77 -13.51 1.29 -2.87
CA PHE A 77 -14.55 2.31 -3.04
C PHE A 77 -14.31 3.50 -2.13
N THR A 78 -13.91 3.25 -0.90
CA THR A 78 -13.61 4.31 0.07
C THR A 78 -12.38 5.10 -0.39
N HIS A 79 -11.37 4.41 -0.90
CA HIS A 79 -10.18 5.08 -1.45
C HIS A 79 -10.55 6.04 -2.58
N LYS A 80 -11.44 5.61 -3.48
CA LYS A 80 -11.88 6.48 -4.56
C LYS A 80 -12.62 7.71 -4.02
N ALA A 81 -13.52 7.50 -3.07
CA ALA A 81 -14.28 8.60 -2.48
C ALA A 81 -13.36 9.62 -1.81
N TRP A 82 -12.36 9.15 -1.10
CA TRP A 82 -11.40 10.02 -0.43
C TRP A 82 -10.54 10.77 -1.44
N HIS A 83 -10.10 10.08 -2.47
CA HIS A 83 -9.32 10.68 -3.55
C HIS A 83 -10.10 11.79 -4.24
N ASP A 84 -11.39 11.59 -4.46
CA ASP A 84 -12.23 12.59 -5.11
C ASP A 84 -12.55 13.76 -4.18
N ALA A 85 -12.59 13.55 -2.87
CA ALA A 85 -13.03 14.54 -1.90
C ALA A 85 -11.89 15.38 -1.31
N SER A 86 -10.67 14.89 -1.27
CA SER A 86 -9.55 15.55 -0.62
C SER A 86 -8.57 16.11 -1.62
N ASP A 87 -8.29 17.42 -1.53
CA ASP A 87 -7.32 18.07 -2.42
C ASP A 87 -5.92 17.46 -2.26
N THR A 88 -5.55 17.07 -1.05
CA THR A 88 -4.25 16.45 -0.80
C THR A 88 -4.18 15.05 -1.39
N ILE A 89 -5.20 14.24 -1.14
CA ILE A 89 -5.24 12.85 -1.60
C ILE A 89 -5.45 12.77 -3.12
N LYS A 90 -6.08 13.79 -3.69
CA LYS A 90 -6.30 13.83 -5.14
C LYS A 90 -4.99 13.82 -5.93
N LYS A 91 -3.88 14.22 -5.32
CA LYS A 91 -2.56 14.19 -5.96
C LYS A 91 -1.99 12.79 -6.10
N ILE A 92 -2.52 11.82 -5.38
CA ILE A 92 -1.95 10.46 -5.36
C ILE A 92 -2.12 9.79 -6.72
N GLN A 93 -1.02 9.35 -7.28
CA GLN A 93 -0.99 8.59 -8.54
C GLN A 93 -0.55 7.15 -8.33
N TYR A 94 -0.07 6.81 -7.15
CA TYR A 94 0.31 5.43 -6.85
C TYR A 94 -0.92 4.61 -6.44
N PRO A 95 -0.85 3.27 -6.53
CA PRO A 95 -2.01 2.43 -6.17
C PRO A 95 -2.37 2.53 -4.69
N MET A 96 -3.66 2.66 -4.43
CA MET A 96 -4.20 2.64 -3.07
C MET A 96 -4.96 1.32 -2.91
N LEU A 97 -4.37 0.40 -2.16
CA LEU A 97 -4.91 -0.95 -2.01
C LEU A 97 -5.96 -1.01 -0.92
N GLY A 98 -7.07 -1.65 -1.21
CA GLY A 98 -8.08 -1.94 -0.21
C GLY A 98 -7.74 -3.27 0.47
N ASP A 99 -7.86 -3.31 1.79
CA ASP A 99 -7.60 -4.52 2.55
C ASP A 99 -8.70 -4.77 3.58
N PRO A 100 -9.99 -4.82 3.14
CA PRO A 100 -11.09 -4.92 4.09
C PRO A 100 -11.10 -6.21 4.90
N THR A 101 -10.48 -7.27 4.41
CA THR A 101 -10.38 -8.52 5.17
C THR A 101 -9.16 -8.55 6.10
N GLY A 102 -8.28 -7.57 5.99
CA GLY A 102 -7.09 -7.49 6.82
C GLY A 102 -5.96 -8.42 6.41
N THR A 103 -6.07 -9.09 5.26
CA THR A 103 -5.08 -10.08 4.83
C THR A 103 -3.70 -9.48 4.67
N ILE A 104 -3.58 -8.37 3.94
CA ILE A 104 -2.28 -7.73 3.70
C ILE A 104 -1.74 -7.16 5.00
N THR A 105 -2.60 -6.52 5.77
CA THR A 105 -2.23 -5.91 7.04
C THR A 105 -1.69 -6.95 8.01
N ARG A 106 -2.30 -8.14 8.07
CA ARG A 106 -1.80 -9.23 8.90
C ARG A 106 -0.53 -9.83 8.34
N ASN A 107 -0.41 -9.92 7.02
CA ASN A 107 0.80 -10.45 6.39
C ASN A 107 2.04 -9.63 6.77
N PHE A 108 1.88 -8.33 6.98
CA PHE A 108 2.97 -7.43 7.36
C PHE A 108 3.03 -7.20 8.88
N ASP A 109 2.17 -7.90 9.63
CA ASP A 109 2.18 -7.87 11.11
C ASP A 109 1.88 -6.48 11.68
N VAL A 110 0.98 -5.75 11.05
CA VAL A 110 0.61 -4.41 11.49
C VAL A 110 -0.90 -4.26 11.75
N MET A 111 -1.59 -5.36 12.00
CA MET A 111 -3.03 -5.32 12.28
C MET A 111 -3.28 -5.05 13.76
N ILE A 112 -4.16 -4.08 14.04
CA ILE A 112 -4.71 -3.88 15.37
C ILE A 112 -6.02 -4.66 15.39
N GLU A 113 -5.98 -5.88 15.94
CA GLU A 113 -7.12 -6.81 15.84
C GLU A 113 -8.41 -6.27 16.45
N GLU A 114 -8.31 -5.59 17.58
CA GLU A 114 -9.49 -5.08 18.28
C GLU A 114 -10.19 -3.97 17.51
N GLU A 115 -9.49 -3.28 16.63
CA GLU A 115 -10.04 -2.15 15.88
C GLU A 115 -10.26 -2.46 14.41
N GLY A 116 -9.63 -3.53 13.91
CA GLY A 116 -9.70 -3.83 12.49
C GLY A 116 -8.96 -2.83 11.63
N LEU A 117 -7.99 -2.13 12.20
CA LEU A 117 -7.23 -1.08 11.52
C LEU A 117 -5.75 -1.42 11.48
N ALA A 118 -5.06 -0.86 10.51
CA ALA A 118 -3.61 -1.03 10.40
C ALA A 118 -2.89 -0.03 11.32
N LEU A 119 -1.78 -0.47 11.89
CA LEU A 119 -0.81 0.44 12.48
C LEU A 119 -0.16 1.23 11.35
N ARG A 120 0.33 2.42 11.67
CA ARG A 120 1.14 3.16 10.71
C ARG A 120 2.46 2.42 10.53
N GLY A 121 2.86 2.25 9.30
CA GLY A 121 4.12 1.59 9.03
C GLY A 121 4.52 1.76 7.58
N THR A 122 5.83 1.86 7.36
CA THR A 122 6.38 1.98 6.01
C THR A 122 7.40 0.87 5.84
N PHE A 123 7.22 0.08 4.78
CA PHE A 123 8.12 -1.01 4.46
C PHE A 123 8.74 -0.76 3.10
N CYS A 124 10.07 -0.85 3.04
CA CYS A 124 10.80 -0.76 1.79
C CYS A 124 11.35 -2.14 1.53
N LEU A 125 10.94 -2.77 0.43
CA LEU A 125 11.27 -4.16 0.21
C LEU A 125 11.59 -4.47 -1.25
N LEU A 126 12.36 -5.53 -1.42
CA LEU A 126 12.66 -6.09 -2.72
C LEU A 126 12.19 -7.54 -2.69
N TYR A 127 11.15 -7.82 -3.45
CA TYR A 127 10.60 -9.16 -3.52
C TYR A 127 11.25 -9.92 -4.66
N THR A 128 11.98 -10.97 -4.33
CA THR A 128 12.57 -11.84 -5.34
C THR A 128 11.95 -13.22 -5.22
N SER A 129 11.98 -13.93 -6.32
CA SER A 129 11.46 -15.28 -6.34
C SER A 129 12.34 -16.16 -5.45
N PRO A 130 11.73 -17.01 -4.62
CA PRO A 130 12.51 -17.92 -3.78
C PRO A 130 13.08 -19.10 -4.58
N SER A 131 12.70 -19.22 -5.80
CA SER A 131 13.11 -20.34 -6.59
C SER A 131 14.61 -20.32 -6.81
N PRO A 132 15.14 -21.49 -6.81
CA PRO A 132 16.55 -21.62 -6.81
C PRO A 132 17.17 -20.80 -7.82
N ARG A 133 17.07 -20.22 -7.68
CA ARG A 133 17.56 -19.43 -7.97
C ARG A 133 17.15 -18.85 -8.76
N ASP A 134 16.59 -18.69 -8.74
CA ASP A 134 15.94 -17.99 -9.39
C ASP A 134 16.25 -16.98 -9.38
#